data_adc17cbaf400288c494e54a24d18c150
#
_entry.id   adc17cbaf400288c494e54a24d18c150
#
_cell.length_a   1.000
_cell.length_b   1.000
_cell.length_c   1.000
_cell.angle_alpha   90.00
_cell.angle_beta   90.00
_cell.angle_gamma   90.00
#
_symmetry.space_group_name_H-M   'P 1'
#
loop_
_entity.id
_entity.type
_entity.pdbx_description
1 polymer ?
#
loop_
_entity_poly.entity_id
_entity_poly.type
_entity_poly.pdbx_seq_one_letter_code
_entity_poly.pdbx_strand_id
1 'polypeptide(L)'
;CNKGRNVTILESADRVGGQIQSHHVNGFVFESGPNTGVVKYPEVMDLFRSLNDGCKLEIAQASAKKRLIWKGSKFHELPSGLLSAITTPLFSTYDKLRILTEPFRAKGNNPDESVADLTKRRLGTSYLDYAVDPFLAGVYAANPALLPTKYALPKLYDLEQDYGSFILGAIKKARQPKTDRDKTATKEVFSTHGGLSSLTDAMATKIGSDNILLNAKSISITPSAEGFTVYHTVNGEQHTIKCNKVVTTCGAYALSSLLPFVDSDIMQSITNLKYAPVIQVGVGIADTKGVTHSAFGGLVPSKEKRDVLGILFPSDCFVNRAPQRGVAYAFFIGGMRNPEMIKLSDEEIKRHVIEDLHSMMKYPANTQPDEIAIYRHARAIPQYESSTGARLRSIDLLQHKYPGLVIAGNLRDGIGMGDRIKQAYDVAASM
;
A
#
# COMPACT_ATOMS: atom_id res chain seq x y z
N CYS A 1 -10.31 -13.04 -19.58
CA CYS A 1 -10.19 -12.76 -21.03
C CYS A 1 -8.99 -13.51 -21.67
N ASN A 2 -7.76 -13.29 -21.23
CA ASN A 2 -6.58 -13.91 -21.87
C ASN A 2 -6.55 -15.47 -21.90
N LYS A 3 -7.43 -16.14 -21.15
CA LYS A 3 -7.57 -17.60 -21.11
C LYS A 3 -8.87 -18.09 -21.79
N GLY A 4 -9.47 -17.28 -22.66
CA GLY A 4 -10.72 -17.62 -23.37
C GLY A 4 -11.96 -17.67 -22.47
N ARG A 5 -11.91 -17.05 -21.27
CA ARG A 5 -13.06 -16.97 -20.36
C ARG A 5 -13.90 -15.74 -20.66
N ASN A 6 -15.21 -15.90 -20.61
CA ASN A 6 -16.14 -14.77 -20.64
C ASN A 6 -16.19 -14.15 -19.25
N VAL A 7 -15.83 -12.86 -19.13
CA VAL A 7 -15.74 -12.13 -17.84
C VAL A 7 -16.44 -10.81 -17.98
N THR A 8 -17.34 -10.50 -17.04
CA THR A 8 -17.96 -9.18 -16.91
C THR A 8 -17.48 -8.56 -15.60
N ILE A 9 -17.01 -7.32 -15.65
CA ILE A 9 -16.58 -6.53 -14.51
C ILE A 9 -17.67 -5.52 -14.18
N LEU A 10 -18.12 -5.51 -12.92
CA LEU A 10 -19.04 -4.53 -12.39
C LEU A 10 -18.25 -3.54 -11.51
N GLU A 11 -18.26 -2.27 -11.90
CA GLU A 11 -17.63 -1.17 -11.15
C GLU A 11 -18.71 -0.16 -10.74
N SER A 12 -18.73 0.17 -9.46
CA SER A 12 -19.73 1.11 -8.92
C SER A 12 -19.43 2.58 -9.21
N ALA A 13 -18.18 2.92 -9.52
CA ALA A 13 -17.78 4.24 -9.94
C ALA A 13 -18.05 4.46 -11.44
N ASP A 14 -17.91 5.70 -11.87
CA ASP A 14 -17.96 6.13 -13.27
C ASP A 14 -16.66 5.89 -14.03
N ARG A 15 -15.63 5.34 -13.34
CA ARG A 15 -14.30 5.06 -13.88
C ARG A 15 -13.72 3.76 -13.33
N VAL A 16 -12.76 3.20 -14.03
CA VAL A 16 -11.93 2.08 -13.56
C VAL A 16 -10.84 2.56 -12.60
N GLY A 17 -10.14 1.61 -11.94
CA GLY A 17 -8.92 1.86 -11.18
C GLY A 17 -9.12 1.96 -9.67
N GLY A 18 -10.36 2.10 -9.18
CA GLY A 18 -10.65 2.16 -7.74
C GLY A 18 -9.90 3.33 -7.08
N GLN A 19 -9.00 3.03 -6.13
CA GLN A 19 -8.19 4.05 -5.45
C GLN A 19 -7.00 4.56 -6.29
N ILE A 20 -6.65 3.92 -7.40
CA ILE A 20 -5.61 4.41 -8.30
C ILE A 20 -6.19 5.52 -9.15
N GLN A 21 -5.70 6.73 -8.97
CA GLN A 21 -6.07 7.88 -9.77
C GLN A 21 -4.98 8.94 -9.76
N SER A 22 -4.56 9.34 -10.96
CA SER A 22 -3.59 10.42 -11.18
C SER A 22 -4.32 11.69 -11.63
N HIS A 23 -3.96 12.82 -11.07
CA HIS A 23 -4.53 14.13 -11.38
C HIS A 23 -3.46 15.03 -11.99
N HIS A 24 -3.78 15.62 -13.12
CA HIS A 24 -2.91 16.56 -13.84
C HIS A 24 -3.42 17.98 -13.63
N VAL A 25 -2.66 18.80 -12.88
CA VAL A 25 -3.05 20.17 -12.54
C VAL A 25 -1.87 21.09 -12.75
N ASN A 26 -1.98 22.06 -13.65
CA ASN A 26 -0.98 23.11 -13.90
C ASN A 26 0.47 22.60 -14.05
N GLY A 27 0.62 21.46 -14.75
CA GLY A 27 1.91 20.81 -15.00
C GLY A 27 2.41 19.90 -13.85
N PHE A 28 1.67 19.80 -12.76
CA PHE A 28 1.91 18.82 -11.70
C PHE A 28 1.11 17.54 -11.93
N VAL A 29 1.66 16.41 -11.46
CA VAL A 29 0.95 15.13 -11.41
C VAL A 29 0.86 14.66 -9.97
N PHE A 30 -0.35 14.60 -9.44
CA PHE A 30 -0.65 14.11 -8.10
C PHE A 30 -1.38 12.77 -8.18
N GLU A 31 -0.92 11.80 -7.41
CA GLU A 31 -1.67 10.56 -7.17
C GLU A 31 -2.62 10.80 -5.99
N SER A 32 -3.88 10.38 -6.10
CA SER A 32 -4.82 10.48 -4.96
C SER A 32 -4.93 9.19 -4.14
N GLY A 33 -4.24 8.14 -4.52
CA GLY A 33 -4.22 6.84 -3.86
C GLY A 33 -2.79 6.31 -3.68
N PRO A 34 -2.48 5.09 -4.14
CA PRO A 34 -1.10 4.62 -4.17
C PRO A 34 -0.23 5.56 -5.02
N ASN A 35 0.95 5.92 -4.52
CA ASN A 35 1.88 6.78 -5.27
C ASN A 35 2.86 5.98 -6.12
N THR A 36 3.18 4.77 -5.69
CA THR A 36 4.18 3.92 -6.33
C THR A 36 3.83 2.45 -6.14
N GLY A 37 4.34 1.61 -7.05
CA GLY A 37 4.39 0.17 -6.85
C GLY A 37 5.81 -0.30 -6.57
N VAL A 38 5.96 -1.59 -6.25
CA VAL A 38 7.26 -2.26 -6.13
C VAL A 38 7.23 -3.52 -6.99
N VAL A 39 8.26 -3.74 -7.80
CA VAL A 39 8.43 -4.97 -8.59
C VAL A 39 8.81 -6.12 -7.64
N LYS A 40 7.84 -6.49 -6.79
CA LYS A 40 8.00 -7.44 -5.68
C LYS A 40 7.93 -8.90 -6.15
N TYR A 41 7.23 -9.14 -7.25
CA TYR A 41 6.95 -10.44 -7.84
C TYR A 41 7.12 -10.40 -9.35
N PRO A 42 7.48 -11.54 -9.99
CA PRO A 42 7.57 -11.63 -11.47
C PRO A 42 6.29 -11.24 -12.19
N GLU A 43 5.14 -11.50 -11.58
CA GLU A 43 3.81 -11.21 -12.13
C GLU A 43 3.62 -9.72 -12.44
N VAL A 44 4.34 -8.83 -11.73
CA VAL A 44 4.33 -7.39 -12.05
C VAL A 44 4.89 -7.16 -13.46
N MET A 45 6.05 -7.75 -13.76
CA MET A 45 6.66 -7.63 -15.08
C MET A 45 5.85 -8.35 -16.16
N ASP A 46 5.24 -9.49 -15.82
CA ASP A 46 4.36 -10.22 -16.74
C ASP A 46 3.14 -9.39 -17.12
N LEU A 47 2.55 -8.64 -16.16
CA LEU A 47 1.46 -7.70 -16.43
C LEU A 47 1.89 -6.63 -17.45
N PHE A 48 2.98 -5.91 -17.18
CA PHE A 48 3.45 -4.86 -18.09
C PHE A 48 3.78 -5.39 -19.48
N ARG A 49 4.45 -6.55 -19.58
CA ARG A 49 4.66 -7.22 -20.87
C ARG A 49 3.34 -7.54 -21.59
N SER A 50 2.33 -7.97 -20.84
CA SER A 50 1.03 -8.28 -21.41
C SER A 50 0.30 -7.07 -21.97
N LEU A 51 0.56 -5.87 -21.44
CA LEU A 51 -0.04 -4.62 -21.90
C LEU A 51 0.68 -4.05 -23.14
N ASN A 52 1.82 -4.60 -23.51
CA ASN A 52 2.66 -4.14 -24.63
C ASN A 52 2.97 -2.61 -24.50
N ASP A 53 2.81 -1.85 -25.58
CA ASP A 53 3.03 -0.42 -25.59
C ASP A 53 1.90 0.42 -24.96
N GLY A 54 0.82 -0.23 -24.52
CA GLY A 54 -0.33 0.46 -23.91
C GLY A 54 -0.02 1.14 -22.57
N CYS A 55 1.01 0.67 -21.85
CA CYS A 55 1.45 1.27 -20.59
C CYS A 55 2.96 1.09 -20.42
N LYS A 56 3.68 2.20 -20.27
CA LYS A 56 5.13 2.18 -20.05
C LYS A 56 5.46 2.17 -18.56
N LEU A 57 6.13 1.11 -18.13
CA LEU A 57 6.72 1.03 -16.78
C LEU A 57 7.80 2.09 -16.63
N GLU A 58 7.73 2.86 -15.55
CA GLU A 58 8.75 3.84 -15.18
C GLU A 58 9.39 3.40 -13.86
N ILE A 59 10.65 2.97 -13.91
CA ILE A 59 11.43 2.65 -12.71
C ILE A 59 11.91 3.94 -12.08
N ALA A 60 11.82 4.02 -10.76
CA ALA A 60 12.23 5.19 -10.01
C ALA A 60 13.73 5.48 -10.19
N GLN A 61 14.07 6.77 -10.24
CA GLN A 61 15.44 7.26 -10.38
C GLN A 61 16.34 6.80 -9.23
N ALA A 62 17.65 6.91 -9.40
CA ALA A 62 18.63 6.51 -8.38
C ALA A 62 18.47 7.24 -7.04
N SER A 63 17.99 8.48 -7.05
CA SER A 63 17.63 9.28 -5.87
C SER A 63 16.63 8.56 -4.96
N ALA A 64 15.68 7.83 -5.54
CA ALA A 64 14.67 7.07 -4.79
C ALA A 64 15.23 5.91 -3.96
N LYS A 65 16.49 5.56 -4.08
CA LYS A 65 17.18 4.60 -3.20
C LYS A 65 17.38 5.16 -1.80
N LYS A 66 17.51 6.48 -1.67
CA LYS A 66 17.63 7.16 -0.38
C LYS A 66 16.26 7.27 0.28
N ARG A 67 16.17 6.82 1.51
CA ARG A 67 14.98 6.95 2.35
C ARG A 67 15.35 7.72 3.60
N LEU A 68 14.53 8.69 3.94
CA LEU A 68 14.81 9.60 5.03
C LEU A 68 13.91 9.31 6.23
N ILE A 69 14.45 9.50 7.43
CA ILE A 69 13.70 9.41 8.69
C ILE A 69 13.86 10.72 9.43
N TRP A 70 12.77 11.31 9.84
CA TRP A 70 12.79 12.52 10.66
C TRP A 70 13.27 12.20 12.08
N LYS A 71 14.23 12.97 12.57
CA LYS A 71 14.68 12.89 13.97
C LYS A 71 15.14 14.24 14.45
N GLY A 72 14.51 14.73 15.55
CA GLY A 72 14.78 16.05 16.09
C GLY A 72 14.35 17.17 15.16
N SER A 73 15.26 17.80 14.45
CA SER A 73 14.98 18.97 13.60
C SER A 73 15.30 18.79 12.12
N LYS A 74 15.65 17.56 11.68
CA LYS A 74 16.03 17.28 10.29
C LYS A 74 15.78 15.83 9.88
N PHE A 75 15.79 15.61 8.58
CA PHE A 75 15.82 14.28 8.01
C PHE A 75 17.22 13.68 8.05
N HIS A 76 17.29 12.38 8.37
CA HIS A 76 18.50 11.56 8.33
C HIS A 76 18.30 10.39 7.36
N GLU A 77 19.31 10.07 6.59
CA GLU A 77 19.25 8.94 5.67
C GLU A 77 19.21 7.62 6.45
N LEU A 78 18.30 6.73 6.06
CA LEU A 78 18.26 5.36 6.57
C LEU A 78 19.50 4.60 6.06
N PRO A 79 20.26 3.93 6.92
CA PRO A 79 21.50 3.26 6.52
C PRO A 79 21.26 2.23 5.41
N SER A 80 22.09 2.29 4.37
CA SER A 80 22.08 1.35 3.24
C SER A 80 23.28 0.39 3.22
N GLY A 81 24.26 0.59 4.13
CA GLY A 81 25.48 -0.21 4.23
C GLY A 81 26.06 -0.22 5.64
N LEU A 82 27.10 -1.03 5.82
CA LEU A 82 27.72 -1.24 7.14
C LEU A 82 28.26 0.05 7.77
N LEU A 83 29.00 0.86 7.00
CA LEU A 83 29.57 2.10 7.51
C LEU A 83 28.47 3.09 7.93
N SER A 84 27.45 3.28 7.09
CA SER A 84 26.33 4.13 7.40
C SER A 84 25.50 3.61 8.57
N ALA A 85 25.41 2.28 8.78
CA ALA A 85 24.75 1.69 9.94
C ALA A 85 25.48 1.98 11.25
N ILE A 86 26.83 2.02 11.24
CA ILE A 86 27.65 2.36 12.42
C ILE A 86 27.53 3.86 12.72
N THR A 87 27.60 4.73 11.74
CA THR A 87 27.70 6.19 11.93
C THR A 87 26.35 6.87 12.07
N THR A 88 25.23 6.26 11.64
CA THR A 88 23.91 6.90 11.71
C THR A 88 23.54 7.35 13.12
N PRO A 89 22.96 8.55 13.29
CA PRO A 89 22.42 9.00 14.57
C PRO A 89 21.02 8.47 14.88
N LEU A 90 20.40 7.73 13.93
CA LEU A 90 19.04 7.21 14.09
C LEU A 90 18.94 6.22 15.26
N PHE A 91 19.95 5.35 15.41
CA PHE A 91 19.93 4.27 16.40
C PHE A 91 20.91 4.52 17.54
N SER A 92 20.56 4.07 18.75
CA SER A 92 21.45 4.14 19.90
C SER A 92 22.66 3.22 19.72
N THR A 93 23.81 3.59 20.31
CA THR A 93 25.01 2.76 20.28
C THR A 93 24.75 1.39 20.91
N TYR A 94 23.96 1.34 21.97
CA TYR A 94 23.56 0.10 22.64
C TYR A 94 22.80 -0.82 21.67
N ASP A 95 21.80 -0.30 20.95
CA ASP A 95 21.00 -1.11 20.03
C ASP A 95 21.79 -1.51 18.76
N LYS A 96 22.76 -0.69 18.32
CA LYS A 96 23.69 -1.08 17.25
C LYS A 96 24.55 -2.30 17.66
N LEU A 97 25.07 -2.30 18.89
CA LEU A 97 25.81 -3.46 19.43
C LEU A 97 24.88 -4.66 19.64
N ARG A 98 23.65 -4.41 20.06
CA ARG A 98 22.62 -5.44 20.25
C ARG A 98 22.34 -6.24 19.00
N ILE A 99 22.38 -5.62 17.81
CA ILE A 99 22.20 -6.33 16.53
C ILE A 99 23.25 -7.42 16.32
N LEU A 100 24.49 -7.22 16.76
CA LEU A 100 25.56 -8.23 16.63
C LEU A 100 25.21 -9.52 17.40
N THR A 101 24.42 -9.44 18.46
CA THR A 101 23.96 -10.57 19.25
C THR A 101 22.61 -11.12 18.79
N GLU A 102 22.00 -10.57 17.76
CA GLU A 102 20.69 -10.99 17.25
C GLU A 102 20.64 -12.49 16.89
N PRO A 103 21.66 -13.09 16.25
CA PRO A 103 21.65 -14.51 15.91
C PRO A 103 21.61 -15.47 17.12
N PHE A 104 22.01 -14.99 18.28
CA PHE A 104 22.04 -15.78 19.52
C PHE A 104 20.81 -15.60 20.41
N ARG A 105 19.87 -14.78 20.00
CA ARG A 105 18.64 -14.55 20.76
C ARG A 105 17.65 -15.68 20.56
N ALA A 106 17.00 -16.08 21.66
CA ALA A 106 15.97 -17.09 21.62
C ALA A 106 14.83 -16.70 20.65
N LYS A 107 14.38 -17.69 19.89
CA LYS A 107 13.20 -17.59 19.03
C LYS A 107 11.96 -17.35 19.88
N GLY A 108 11.09 -16.45 19.44
CA GLY A 108 9.76 -16.24 20.02
C GLY A 108 8.83 -17.40 19.70
N ASN A 109 7.95 -17.71 20.65
CA ASN A 109 6.94 -18.77 20.52
C ASN A 109 5.50 -18.25 20.54
N ASN A 110 5.31 -16.95 20.73
CA ASN A 110 3.98 -16.33 20.66
C ASN A 110 3.60 -16.01 19.20
N PRO A 111 2.63 -16.72 18.60
CA PRO A 111 2.24 -16.49 17.21
C PRO A 111 1.54 -15.14 17.00
N ASP A 112 1.08 -14.51 18.07
CA ASP A 112 0.41 -13.21 18.03
C ASP A 112 1.30 -12.07 18.54
N GLU A 113 2.62 -12.31 18.67
CA GLU A 113 3.58 -11.26 19.05
C GLU A 113 3.51 -10.09 18.09
N SER A 114 3.31 -8.88 18.67
CA SER A 114 3.22 -7.66 17.87
C SER A 114 4.54 -7.34 17.17
N VAL A 115 4.47 -6.59 16.07
CA VAL A 115 5.69 -6.09 15.39
C VAL A 115 6.51 -5.23 16.33
N ALA A 116 5.87 -4.46 17.22
CA ALA A 116 6.56 -3.64 18.21
C ALA A 116 7.37 -4.50 19.20
N ASP A 117 6.74 -5.55 19.76
CA ASP A 117 7.39 -6.38 20.77
C ASP A 117 8.48 -7.25 20.15
N LEU A 118 8.24 -7.84 18.99
CA LEU A 118 9.24 -8.55 18.21
C LEU A 118 10.47 -7.66 17.94
N THR A 119 10.23 -6.42 17.49
CA THR A 119 11.34 -5.49 17.19
C THR A 119 12.12 -5.14 18.44
N LYS A 120 11.45 -4.79 19.54
CA LYS A 120 12.12 -4.50 20.82
C LYS A 120 12.95 -5.69 21.31
N ARG A 121 12.36 -6.89 21.27
CA ARG A 121 12.99 -8.12 21.72
C ARG A 121 14.23 -8.47 20.89
N ARG A 122 14.16 -8.34 19.58
CA ARG A 122 15.23 -8.72 18.65
C ARG A 122 16.26 -7.61 18.42
N LEU A 123 15.81 -6.41 18.11
CA LEU A 123 16.65 -5.33 17.60
C LEU A 123 16.86 -4.20 18.61
N GLY A 124 15.89 -3.96 19.49
CA GLY A 124 15.92 -2.88 20.48
C GLY A 124 14.98 -1.72 20.16
N THR A 125 14.84 -0.84 21.15
CA THR A 125 13.82 0.23 21.12
C THR A 125 14.11 1.28 20.05
N SER A 126 15.37 1.65 19.82
CA SER A 126 15.68 2.69 18.82
C SER A 126 15.39 2.23 17.39
N TYR A 127 15.49 0.92 17.10
CA TYR A 127 15.08 0.36 15.81
C TYR A 127 13.56 0.35 15.65
N LEU A 128 12.82 0.10 16.75
CA LEU A 128 11.38 0.30 16.71
C LEU A 128 11.05 1.75 16.41
N ASP A 129 11.60 2.69 17.19
CA ASP A 129 11.26 4.11 17.12
C ASP A 129 11.60 4.74 15.76
N TYR A 130 12.76 4.41 15.17
CA TYR A 130 13.32 5.13 14.01
C TYR A 130 13.45 4.28 12.72
N ALA A 131 12.98 3.05 12.72
CA ALA A 131 12.91 2.24 11.51
C ALA A 131 11.54 1.59 11.33
N VAL A 132 11.09 0.79 12.30
CA VAL A 132 9.89 -0.04 12.14
C VAL A 132 8.61 0.77 12.31
N ASP A 133 8.51 1.60 13.34
CA ASP A 133 7.35 2.47 13.55
C ASP A 133 7.12 3.44 12.38
N PRO A 134 8.11 4.24 11.93
CA PRO A 134 7.88 5.13 10.80
C PRO A 134 7.59 4.37 9.49
N PHE A 135 8.16 3.18 9.30
CA PHE A 135 7.83 2.35 8.13
C PHE A 135 6.38 1.89 8.17
N LEU A 136 5.89 1.35 9.29
CA LEU A 136 4.51 0.88 9.41
C LEU A 136 3.51 2.04 9.40
N ALA A 137 3.85 3.17 10.03
CA ALA A 137 3.02 4.36 9.98
C ALA A 137 2.93 4.96 8.57
N GLY A 138 4.04 5.03 7.84
CA GLY A 138 4.07 5.63 6.51
C GLY A 138 3.54 4.72 5.40
N VAL A 139 3.72 3.39 5.50
CA VAL A 139 3.30 2.44 4.45
C VAL A 139 1.93 1.84 4.73
N TYR A 140 1.63 1.55 5.99
CA TYR A 140 0.38 0.89 6.40
C TYR A 140 -0.56 1.83 7.16
N ALA A 141 -0.13 3.06 7.42
CA ALA A 141 -0.81 4.00 8.31
C ALA A 141 -1.17 3.38 9.67
N ALA A 142 -0.34 2.45 10.17
CA ALA A 142 -0.66 1.51 11.23
C ALA A 142 0.11 1.80 12.53
N ASN A 143 -0.39 1.22 13.63
CA ASN A 143 0.32 1.16 14.91
C ASN A 143 1.01 -0.21 15.05
N PRO A 144 2.36 -0.30 15.12
CA PRO A 144 3.08 -1.56 15.21
C PRO A 144 2.75 -2.40 16.45
N ALA A 145 2.21 -1.78 17.52
CA ALA A 145 1.80 -2.49 18.72
C ALA A 145 0.51 -3.33 18.56
N LEU A 146 -0.30 -3.02 17.54
CA LEU A 146 -1.57 -3.69 17.29
C LEU A 146 -1.50 -4.76 16.19
N LEU A 147 -0.37 -4.86 15.50
CA LEU A 147 -0.19 -5.74 14.35
C LEU A 147 0.60 -6.99 14.74
N PRO A 148 -0.01 -8.20 14.74
CA PRO A 148 0.75 -9.45 14.83
C PRO A 148 1.71 -9.60 13.66
N THR A 149 2.97 -9.92 13.95
CA THR A 149 4.04 -9.94 12.93
C THR A 149 3.76 -10.91 11.80
N LYS A 150 3.16 -12.07 12.10
CA LYS A 150 2.83 -13.10 11.09
C LYS A 150 1.91 -12.60 9.98
N TYR A 151 1.07 -11.58 10.26
CA TYR A 151 0.15 -11.00 9.27
C TYR A 151 0.67 -9.72 8.64
N ALA A 152 1.30 -8.87 9.43
CA ALA A 152 1.79 -7.57 8.94
C ALA A 152 3.11 -7.68 8.17
N LEU A 153 4.03 -8.50 8.67
CA LEU A 153 5.37 -8.69 8.11
C LEU A 153 5.72 -10.19 8.04
N PRO A 154 4.95 -11.01 7.28
CA PRO A 154 5.10 -12.47 7.27
C PRO A 154 6.53 -12.90 6.92
N LYS A 155 7.20 -12.22 6.00
CA LYS A 155 8.60 -12.53 5.65
C LYS A 155 9.56 -12.37 6.83
N LEU A 156 9.32 -11.39 7.70
CA LEU A 156 10.15 -11.19 8.90
C LEU A 156 9.84 -12.27 9.95
N TYR A 157 8.57 -12.58 10.11
CA TYR A 157 8.12 -13.69 10.97
C TYR A 157 8.75 -15.02 10.55
N ASP A 158 8.69 -15.36 9.26
CA ASP A 158 9.27 -16.60 8.71
C ASP A 158 10.79 -16.67 8.92
N LEU A 159 11.52 -15.55 8.82
CA LEU A 159 12.96 -15.53 9.08
C LEU A 159 13.27 -15.99 10.51
N GLU A 160 12.50 -15.54 11.49
CA GLU A 160 12.68 -16.01 12.86
C GLU A 160 12.19 -17.44 13.04
N GLN A 161 11.02 -17.78 12.47
CA GLN A 161 10.43 -19.11 12.66
C GLN A 161 11.26 -20.23 12.01
N ASP A 162 11.77 -20.00 10.80
CA ASP A 162 12.49 -21.01 10.03
C ASP A 162 13.99 -21.08 10.38
N TYR A 163 14.58 -19.93 10.75
CA TYR A 163 16.05 -19.84 10.90
C TYR A 163 16.48 -19.38 12.29
N GLY A 164 15.56 -19.05 13.19
CA GLY A 164 15.86 -18.55 14.54
C GLY A 164 16.42 -17.13 14.59
N SER A 165 16.71 -16.50 13.44
CA SER A 165 17.39 -15.21 13.33
C SER A 165 17.05 -14.49 12.04
N PHE A 166 16.86 -13.18 12.11
CA PHE A 166 16.69 -12.35 10.92
C PHE A 166 17.95 -12.32 10.07
N ILE A 167 19.13 -12.17 10.70
CA ILE A 167 20.41 -12.07 9.99
C ILE A 167 20.74 -13.39 9.32
N LEU A 168 20.73 -14.50 10.07
CA LEU A 168 21.04 -15.82 9.51
C LEU A 168 20.01 -16.24 8.45
N GLY A 169 18.74 -15.98 8.71
CA GLY A 169 17.67 -16.26 7.74
C GLY A 169 17.82 -15.46 6.45
N ALA A 170 18.15 -14.17 6.55
CA ALA A 170 18.40 -13.33 5.38
C ALA A 170 19.59 -13.84 4.55
N ILE A 171 20.70 -14.22 5.21
CA ILE A 171 21.88 -14.79 4.55
C ILE A 171 21.53 -16.11 3.85
N LYS A 172 20.81 -17.02 4.53
CA LYS A 172 20.41 -18.31 3.94
C LYS A 172 19.46 -18.11 2.75
N LYS A 173 18.45 -17.23 2.88
CA LYS A 173 17.52 -16.93 1.77
C LYS A 173 18.22 -16.26 0.58
N ALA A 174 19.21 -15.40 0.82
CA ALA A 174 19.98 -14.78 -0.26
C ALA A 174 20.82 -15.78 -1.10
N ARG A 175 21.19 -16.91 -0.51
CA ARG A 175 21.95 -17.99 -1.17
C ARG A 175 21.06 -18.98 -1.94
N GLN A 176 19.73 -18.91 -1.80
CA GLN A 176 18.86 -19.81 -2.52
C GLN A 176 18.91 -19.50 -4.02
N PRO A 177 18.98 -20.55 -4.88
CA PRO A 177 18.98 -20.36 -6.32
C PRO A 177 17.66 -19.67 -6.77
N LYS A 178 17.79 -18.75 -7.70
CA LYS A 178 16.64 -18.05 -8.30
C LYS A 178 16.53 -18.44 -9.76
N THR A 179 15.32 -18.73 -10.21
CA THR A 179 15.04 -18.89 -11.64
C THR A 179 15.22 -17.56 -12.36
N ASP A 180 15.34 -17.58 -13.69
CA ASP A 180 15.42 -16.34 -14.46
C ASP A 180 14.13 -15.53 -14.35
N ARG A 181 12.99 -16.21 -14.19
CA ARG A 181 11.71 -15.53 -13.88
C ARG A 181 11.75 -14.84 -12.52
N ASP A 182 12.29 -15.46 -11.47
CA ASP A 182 12.41 -14.84 -10.14
C ASP A 182 13.32 -13.62 -10.14
N LYS A 183 14.34 -13.59 -11.00
CA LYS A 183 15.24 -12.44 -11.15
C LYS A 183 14.53 -11.19 -11.69
N THR A 184 13.40 -11.34 -12.37
CA THR A 184 12.59 -10.20 -12.84
C THR A 184 11.91 -9.44 -11.72
N ALA A 185 11.79 -10.03 -10.52
CA ALA A 185 11.32 -9.37 -9.29
C ALA A 185 12.45 -8.51 -8.68
N THR A 186 12.79 -7.41 -9.33
CA THR A 186 13.95 -6.55 -9.01
C THR A 186 13.83 -5.82 -7.69
N LYS A 187 12.62 -5.73 -7.12
CA LYS A 187 12.25 -4.94 -5.93
C LYS A 187 12.41 -3.43 -6.10
N GLU A 188 12.61 -2.99 -7.31
CA GLU A 188 12.64 -1.56 -7.64
C GLU A 188 11.26 -0.94 -7.47
N VAL A 189 11.28 0.32 -7.08
CA VAL A 189 10.07 1.16 -7.02
C VAL A 189 9.69 1.55 -8.44
N PHE A 190 8.42 1.50 -8.75
CA PHE A 190 7.91 1.89 -10.07
C PHE A 190 6.68 2.77 -9.99
N SER A 191 6.47 3.50 -11.04
CA SER A 191 5.22 4.14 -11.45
C SER A 191 4.99 3.84 -12.94
N THR A 192 4.12 4.59 -13.57
CA THR A 192 3.93 4.55 -15.02
C THR A 192 4.10 5.95 -15.59
N HIS A 193 4.48 6.02 -16.85
CA HIS A 193 4.65 7.29 -17.53
C HIS A 193 3.35 8.08 -17.52
N GLY A 194 3.38 9.30 -16.95
CA GLY A 194 2.18 10.14 -16.80
C GLY A 194 1.34 9.86 -15.55
N GLY A 195 1.73 8.92 -14.66
CA GLY A 195 1.00 8.57 -13.43
C GLY A 195 0.32 7.20 -13.49
N LEU A 196 -0.01 6.66 -12.33
CA LEU A 196 -0.49 5.29 -12.18
C LEU A 196 -1.84 4.99 -12.86
N SER A 197 -2.66 6.03 -13.14
CA SER A 197 -3.89 5.84 -13.90
C SER A 197 -3.66 5.19 -15.26
N SER A 198 -2.53 5.47 -15.91
CA SER A 198 -2.23 4.87 -17.23
C SER A 198 -2.13 3.35 -17.19
N LEU A 199 -1.77 2.75 -16.04
CA LEU A 199 -1.81 1.29 -15.86
C LEU A 199 -3.25 0.76 -15.87
N THR A 200 -4.15 1.38 -15.11
CA THR A 200 -5.55 0.95 -15.02
C THR A 200 -6.30 1.16 -16.32
N ASP A 201 -6.00 2.26 -17.02
CA ASP A 201 -6.58 2.60 -18.32
C ASP A 201 -6.14 1.62 -19.40
N ALA A 202 -4.85 1.28 -19.43
CA ALA A 202 -4.33 0.27 -20.35
C ALA A 202 -4.91 -1.13 -20.09
N MET A 203 -5.12 -1.47 -18.81
CA MET A 203 -5.80 -2.72 -18.45
C MET A 203 -7.25 -2.71 -18.93
N ALA A 204 -7.98 -1.62 -18.73
CA ALA A 204 -9.37 -1.49 -19.20
C ALA A 204 -9.47 -1.56 -20.73
N THR A 205 -8.58 -0.87 -21.43
CA THR A 205 -8.49 -0.93 -22.90
C THR A 205 -8.27 -2.37 -23.37
N LYS A 206 -7.36 -3.10 -22.71
CA LYS A 206 -7.09 -4.51 -23.08
C LYS A 206 -8.24 -5.45 -22.76
N ILE A 207 -9.00 -5.20 -21.71
CA ILE A 207 -10.19 -5.98 -21.32
C ILE A 207 -11.32 -5.71 -22.33
N GLY A 208 -11.43 -4.51 -22.83
CA GLY A 208 -12.51 -4.05 -23.70
C GLY A 208 -13.70 -3.48 -22.93
N SER A 209 -14.26 -2.38 -23.42
CA SER A 209 -15.39 -1.65 -22.81
C SER A 209 -16.62 -2.53 -22.60
N ASP A 210 -16.89 -3.45 -23.53
CA ASP A 210 -18.07 -4.33 -23.49
C ASP A 210 -18.04 -5.32 -22.31
N ASN A 211 -16.87 -5.52 -21.72
CA ASN A 211 -16.67 -6.38 -20.57
C ASN A 211 -16.67 -5.63 -19.22
N ILE A 212 -16.83 -4.30 -19.23
CA ILE A 212 -16.78 -3.44 -18.04
C ILE A 212 -18.05 -2.62 -17.95
N LEU A 213 -18.84 -2.86 -16.91
CA LEU A 213 -20.05 -2.09 -16.61
C LEU A 213 -19.74 -1.09 -15.48
N LEU A 214 -19.58 0.17 -15.85
CA LEU A 214 -19.41 1.29 -14.92
C LEU A 214 -20.77 1.73 -14.35
N ASN A 215 -20.73 2.47 -13.24
CA ASN A 215 -21.94 2.95 -12.54
C ASN A 215 -22.90 1.83 -12.11
N ALA A 216 -22.39 0.59 -11.95
CA ALA A 216 -23.16 -0.54 -11.45
C ALA A 216 -23.41 -0.37 -9.94
N LYS A 217 -24.62 -0.04 -9.55
CA LYS A 217 -25.03 0.22 -8.16
C LYS A 217 -25.82 -0.96 -7.59
N SER A 218 -26.02 -0.95 -6.27
CA SER A 218 -26.86 -1.93 -5.56
C SER A 218 -26.55 -3.38 -5.93
N ILE A 219 -25.24 -3.67 -6.09
CA ILE A 219 -24.81 -5.02 -6.48
C ILE A 219 -25.09 -5.98 -5.34
N SER A 220 -25.77 -7.08 -5.62
CA SER A 220 -25.95 -8.20 -4.70
C SER A 220 -25.84 -9.54 -5.46
N ILE A 221 -25.37 -10.55 -4.76
CA ILE A 221 -25.08 -11.86 -5.30
C ILE A 221 -25.88 -12.89 -4.50
N THR A 222 -26.47 -13.86 -5.20
CA THR A 222 -27.13 -15.01 -4.56
C THR A 222 -26.64 -16.29 -5.22
N PRO A 223 -26.43 -17.39 -4.44
CA PRO A 223 -26.17 -18.70 -5.01
C PRO A 223 -27.35 -19.19 -5.85
N SER A 224 -27.07 -19.93 -6.89
CA SER A 224 -28.06 -20.62 -7.74
C SER A 224 -27.63 -22.06 -7.99
N ALA A 225 -28.47 -22.86 -8.63
CA ALA A 225 -28.18 -24.27 -8.92
C ALA A 225 -26.93 -24.46 -9.78
N GLU A 226 -26.62 -23.49 -10.66
CA GLU A 226 -25.52 -23.59 -11.64
C GLU A 226 -24.41 -22.55 -11.36
N GLY A 227 -24.34 -21.97 -10.15
CA GLY A 227 -23.36 -20.96 -9.78
C GLY A 227 -23.98 -19.79 -9.02
N PHE A 228 -24.03 -18.61 -9.63
CA PHE A 228 -24.49 -17.37 -8.95
C PHE A 228 -25.36 -16.53 -9.87
N THR A 229 -26.31 -15.83 -9.23
CA THR A 229 -27.06 -14.74 -9.84
C THR A 229 -26.61 -13.43 -9.25
N VAL A 230 -26.18 -12.50 -10.07
CA VAL A 230 -25.73 -11.16 -9.69
C VAL A 230 -26.77 -10.13 -10.12
N TYR A 231 -27.33 -9.43 -9.16
CA TYR A 231 -28.25 -8.32 -9.38
C TYR A 231 -27.48 -7.01 -9.30
N HIS A 232 -27.80 -6.07 -10.15
CA HIS A 232 -27.23 -4.73 -10.13
C HIS A 232 -28.15 -3.73 -10.79
N THR A 233 -27.90 -2.45 -10.55
CA THR A 233 -28.66 -1.34 -11.12
C THR A 233 -27.74 -0.45 -11.93
N VAL A 234 -28.13 -0.13 -13.17
CA VAL A 234 -27.47 0.86 -14.04
C VAL A 234 -28.52 1.86 -14.52
N ASN A 235 -28.26 3.14 -14.39
CA ASN A 235 -29.20 4.22 -14.80
C ASN A 235 -30.60 4.09 -14.19
N GLY A 236 -30.73 3.48 -13.00
CA GLY A 236 -32.00 3.26 -12.32
C GLY A 236 -32.73 1.98 -12.72
N GLU A 237 -32.27 1.27 -13.74
CA GLU A 237 -32.82 0.00 -14.19
C GLU A 237 -32.13 -1.18 -13.56
N GLN A 238 -32.90 -2.17 -13.12
CA GLN A 238 -32.37 -3.39 -12.52
C GLN A 238 -32.02 -4.43 -13.59
N HIS A 239 -30.82 -4.98 -13.49
CA HIS A 239 -30.29 -6.00 -14.38
C HIS A 239 -29.86 -7.24 -13.60
N THR A 240 -29.75 -8.37 -14.30
CA THR A 240 -29.35 -9.64 -13.73
C THR A 240 -28.33 -10.33 -14.62
N ILE A 241 -27.25 -10.84 -14.03
CA ILE A 241 -26.24 -11.66 -14.70
C ILE A 241 -26.18 -13.03 -14.01
N LYS A 242 -26.27 -14.11 -14.76
CA LYS A 242 -26.00 -15.47 -14.30
C LYS A 242 -24.56 -15.84 -14.65
N CYS A 243 -23.83 -16.42 -13.70
CA CYS A 243 -22.43 -16.80 -13.89
C CYS A 243 -22.07 -18.02 -13.02
N ASN A 244 -21.08 -18.79 -13.49
CA ASN A 244 -20.59 -19.96 -12.75
C ASN A 244 -19.67 -19.58 -11.59
N LYS A 245 -18.99 -18.44 -11.68
CA LYS A 245 -18.01 -17.99 -10.71
C LYS A 245 -18.11 -16.49 -10.46
N VAL A 246 -17.83 -16.07 -9.23
CA VAL A 246 -17.80 -14.67 -8.81
C VAL A 246 -16.51 -14.40 -8.06
N VAL A 247 -15.84 -13.29 -8.41
CA VAL A 247 -14.69 -12.76 -7.67
C VAL A 247 -15.05 -11.40 -7.11
N THR A 248 -15.01 -11.26 -5.79
CA THR A 248 -15.19 -9.96 -5.13
C THR A 248 -13.82 -9.35 -4.84
N THR A 249 -13.64 -8.07 -5.15
CA THR A 249 -12.39 -7.33 -4.91
C THR A 249 -12.60 -6.04 -4.14
N CYS A 250 -13.83 -5.81 -3.65
CA CYS A 250 -14.20 -4.66 -2.85
C CYS A 250 -13.63 -4.73 -1.41
N GLY A 251 -13.70 -3.62 -0.69
CA GLY A 251 -13.36 -3.59 0.74
C GLY A 251 -14.29 -4.48 1.57
N ALA A 252 -13.77 -5.04 2.67
CA ALA A 252 -14.53 -5.93 3.54
C ALA A 252 -15.88 -5.34 3.99
N TYR A 253 -15.94 -4.03 4.20
CA TYR A 253 -17.14 -3.30 4.61
C TYR A 253 -18.31 -3.38 3.62
N ALA A 254 -18.04 -3.72 2.35
CA ALA A 254 -19.08 -3.83 1.33
C ALA A 254 -19.65 -5.26 1.21
N LEU A 255 -19.01 -6.26 1.81
CA LEU A 255 -19.37 -7.66 1.62
C LEU A 255 -20.73 -8.02 2.21
N SER A 256 -21.19 -7.36 3.29
CA SER A 256 -22.51 -7.64 3.87
C SER A 256 -23.66 -7.38 2.89
N SER A 257 -23.58 -6.28 2.16
CA SER A 257 -24.59 -5.95 1.13
C SER A 257 -24.41 -6.77 -0.15
N LEU A 258 -23.15 -7.10 -0.48
CA LEU A 258 -22.81 -7.83 -1.67
C LEU A 258 -23.18 -9.32 -1.59
N LEU A 259 -23.06 -9.93 -0.41
CA LEU A 259 -23.29 -11.36 -0.15
C LEU A 259 -24.36 -11.57 0.93
N PRO A 260 -25.63 -11.17 0.69
CA PRO A 260 -26.69 -11.15 1.71
C PRO A 260 -27.10 -12.55 2.21
N PHE A 261 -26.68 -13.61 1.52
CA PHE A 261 -26.93 -15.00 1.88
C PHE A 261 -25.98 -15.56 2.94
N VAL A 262 -24.93 -14.81 3.27
CA VAL A 262 -23.92 -15.25 4.25
C VAL A 262 -24.44 -15.00 5.66
N ASP A 263 -24.27 -16.01 6.53
CA ASP A 263 -24.57 -15.91 7.94
C ASP A 263 -23.92 -14.68 8.60
N SER A 264 -24.66 -14.02 9.48
CA SER A 264 -24.26 -12.75 10.10
C SER A 264 -22.95 -12.85 10.87
N ASP A 265 -22.72 -13.95 11.62
CA ASP A 265 -21.56 -14.11 12.49
C ASP A 265 -20.30 -14.34 11.65
N ILE A 266 -20.44 -15.14 10.58
CA ILE A 266 -19.36 -15.33 9.59
C ILE A 266 -19.05 -14.01 8.89
N MET A 267 -20.07 -13.29 8.43
CA MET A 267 -19.90 -12.01 7.76
C MET A 267 -19.25 -10.98 8.69
N GLN A 268 -19.70 -10.90 9.95
CA GLN A 268 -19.13 -9.96 10.92
C GLN A 268 -17.64 -10.21 11.16
N SER A 269 -17.20 -11.47 11.21
CA SER A 269 -15.76 -11.80 11.34
C SER A 269 -14.91 -11.25 10.18
N ILE A 270 -15.52 -11.05 9.01
CA ILE A 270 -14.85 -10.49 7.82
C ILE A 270 -14.95 -8.97 7.83
N THR A 271 -16.14 -8.42 8.09
CA THR A 271 -16.44 -6.98 7.96
C THR A 271 -15.93 -6.14 9.13
N ASN A 272 -15.61 -6.76 10.28
CA ASN A 272 -14.94 -6.10 11.42
C ASN A 272 -13.49 -5.68 11.11
N LEU A 273 -13.00 -5.91 9.89
CA LEU A 273 -11.70 -5.40 9.44
C LEU A 273 -11.67 -3.88 9.52
N LYS A 274 -10.78 -3.36 10.35
CA LYS A 274 -10.54 -1.92 10.45
C LYS A 274 -9.75 -1.40 9.27
N TYR A 275 -10.02 -0.17 8.89
CA TYR A 275 -9.27 0.57 7.87
C TYR A 275 -8.72 1.85 8.49
N ALA A 276 -7.45 2.12 8.26
CA ALA A 276 -6.86 3.39 8.64
C ALA A 276 -7.42 4.51 7.74
N PRO A 277 -7.93 5.62 8.32
CA PRO A 277 -8.23 6.80 7.55
C PRO A 277 -6.93 7.54 7.22
N VAL A 278 -6.82 8.06 5.99
CA VAL A 278 -5.63 8.81 5.55
C VAL A 278 -6.08 10.02 4.75
N ILE A 279 -5.45 11.15 5.02
CA ILE A 279 -5.48 12.33 4.16
C ILE A 279 -4.16 12.35 3.40
N GLN A 280 -4.26 12.38 2.08
CA GLN A 280 -3.13 12.62 1.20
C GLN A 280 -3.23 14.02 0.62
N VAL A 281 -2.14 14.77 0.68
CA VAL A 281 -2.09 16.14 0.16
C VAL A 281 -0.97 16.26 -0.87
N GLY A 282 -1.36 16.48 -2.12
CA GLY A 282 -0.43 16.85 -3.19
C GLY A 282 -0.05 18.32 -3.04
N VAL A 283 1.24 18.60 -3.04
CA VAL A 283 1.79 19.96 -2.93
C VAL A 283 2.72 20.22 -4.09
N GLY A 284 2.40 21.21 -4.91
CA GLY A 284 3.20 21.66 -6.04
C GLY A 284 3.87 23.00 -5.76
N ILE A 285 5.16 23.08 -6.06
CA ILE A 285 5.95 24.31 -6.03
C ILE A 285 6.60 24.47 -7.40
N ALA A 286 6.23 25.54 -8.12
CA ALA A 286 6.69 25.77 -9.50
C ALA A 286 8.16 26.20 -9.59
N ASP A 287 8.66 26.90 -8.58
CA ASP A 287 10.06 27.27 -8.46
C ASP A 287 10.58 27.01 -7.03
N THR A 288 11.46 26.02 -6.92
CA THR A 288 12.03 25.61 -5.62
C THR A 288 12.95 26.64 -5.00
N LYS A 289 13.34 27.70 -5.70
CA LYS A 289 14.30 28.73 -5.26
C LYS A 289 15.60 28.13 -4.69
N GLY A 290 16.03 27.01 -5.28
CA GLY A 290 17.25 26.31 -4.89
C GLY A 290 17.11 25.31 -3.73
N VAL A 291 15.93 25.15 -3.15
CA VAL A 291 15.67 24.05 -2.19
C VAL A 291 15.60 22.74 -2.97
N THR A 292 16.42 21.78 -2.61
CA THR A 292 16.51 20.48 -3.27
C THR A 292 16.44 19.35 -2.26
N HIS A 293 15.70 18.32 -2.61
CA HIS A 293 15.59 17.08 -1.83
C HIS A 293 15.77 15.92 -2.78
N SER A 294 16.86 15.16 -2.63
CA SER A 294 17.14 14.03 -3.51
C SER A 294 16.96 12.72 -2.75
N ALA A 295 15.72 12.23 -2.70
CA ALA A 295 15.34 11.00 -2.01
C ALA A 295 13.99 10.47 -2.50
N PHE A 296 13.61 9.27 -2.07
CA PHE A 296 12.25 8.75 -2.23
C PHE A 296 11.22 9.57 -1.44
N GLY A 297 11.62 10.01 -0.26
CA GLY A 297 10.80 10.71 0.70
C GLY A 297 11.32 10.53 2.12
N GLY A 298 10.59 11.12 3.07
CA GLY A 298 10.89 11.07 4.48
C GLY A 298 9.74 10.55 5.32
N LEU A 299 10.01 9.60 6.20
CA LEU A 299 9.03 9.05 7.16
C LEU A 299 9.19 9.73 8.52
N VAL A 300 8.08 9.85 9.23
CA VAL A 300 8.04 10.55 10.52
C VAL A 300 7.66 9.60 11.64
N PRO A 301 8.59 9.30 12.57
CA PRO A 301 8.34 8.45 13.72
C PRO A 301 7.25 8.99 14.64
N SER A 302 6.47 8.11 15.26
CA SER A 302 5.46 8.48 16.28
C SER A 302 6.07 9.24 17.45
N LYS A 303 7.31 8.90 17.77
CA LYS A 303 8.09 9.52 18.85
C LYS A 303 8.34 11.02 18.64
N GLU A 304 8.38 11.47 17.40
CA GLU A 304 8.63 12.87 17.04
C GLU A 304 7.37 13.75 17.18
N LYS A 305 6.20 13.15 17.47
CA LYS A 305 4.94 13.84 17.79
C LYS A 305 4.51 14.87 16.74
N ARG A 306 4.65 14.53 15.46
CA ARG A 306 4.13 15.31 14.33
C ARG A 306 2.90 14.65 13.75
N ASP A 307 2.05 15.42 13.12
CA ASP A 307 0.80 14.95 12.52
C ASP A 307 1.02 14.25 11.19
N VAL A 308 2.05 14.66 10.45
CA VAL A 308 2.42 14.01 9.20
C VAL A 308 3.07 12.65 9.45
N LEU A 309 2.62 11.63 8.73
CA LEU A 309 3.16 10.26 8.75
C LEU A 309 4.43 10.15 7.90
N GLY A 310 4.47 10.93 6.82
CA GLY A 310 5.59 10.97 5.89
C GLY A 310 5.29 11.89 4.72
N ILE A 311 6.35 12.21 3.99
CA ILE A 311 6.32 13.07 2.80
C ILE A 311 7.05 12.30 1.69
N LEU A 312 6.38 11.99 0.59
CA LEU A 312 7.02 11.45 -0.61
C LEU A 312 7.45 12.59 -1.54
N PHE A 313 8.45 12.30 -2.38
CA PHE A 313 9.01 13.22 -3.36
C PHE A 313 8.84 12.69 -4.79
N PRO A 314 7.59 12.65 -5.33
CA PRO A 314 7.32 12.04 -6.62
C PRO A 314 8.14 12.59 -7.78
N SER A 315 8.42 13.89 -7.79
CA SER A 315 9.22 14.53 -8.84
C SER A 315 10.72 14.18 -8.79
N ASP A 316 11.23 13.75 -7.63
CA ASP A 316 12.60 13.22 -7.52
C ASP A 316 12.70 11.75 -7.91
N CYS A 317 11.57 11.05 -7.88
CA CYS A 317 11.50 9.63 -8.21
C CYS A 317 11.21 9.39 -9.68
N PHE A 318 10.38 10.24 -10.31
CA PHE A 318 9.83 10.02 -11.64
C PHE A 318 9.88 11.30 -12.46
N VAL A 319 10.04 11.17 -13.79
CA VAL A 319 10.07 12.32 -14.67
C VAL A 319 8.66 12.92 -14.86
N ASN A 320 8.62 14.19 -15.24
CA ASN A 320 7.38 14.90 -15.59
C ASN A 320 6.28 14.87 -14.51
N ARG A 321 6.68 14.92 -13.22
CA ARG A 321 5.73 15.05 -12.09
C ARG A 321 5.52 16.49 -11.64
N ALA A 322 6.36 17.41 -12.11
CA ALA A 322 6.29 18.85 -11.85
C ALA A 322 6.75 19.64 -13.06
N PRO A 323 6.44 20.93 -13.16
CA PRO A 323 7.04 21.84 -14.16
C PRO A 323 8.56 21.88 -14.04
N GLN A 324 9.23 22.34 -15.11
CA GLN A 324 10.68 22.57 -15.08
C GLN A 324 11.02 23.53 -13.93
N ARG A 325 12.03 23.20 -13.09
CA ARG A 325 12.41 23.89 -11.85
C ARG A 325 11.44 23.73 -10.68
N GLY A 326 10.31 23.07 -10.89
CA GLY A 326 9.31 22.79 -9.87
C GLY A 326 9.53 21.44 -9.19
N VAL A 327 8.73 21.21 -8.16
CA VAL A 327 8.71 19.96 -7.37
C VAL A 327 7.29 19.62 -6.97
N ALA A 328 7.00 18.33 -6.94
CA ALA A 328 5.77 17.77 -6.39
C ALA A 328 6.09 16.96 -5.13
N TYR A 329 5.34 17.20 -4.06
CA TYR A 329 5.36 16.42 -2.82
C TYR A 329 4.01 15.77 -2.57
N ALA A 330 4.01 14.65 -1.84
CA ALA A 330 2.80 14.03 -1.32
C ALA A 330 2.94 13.87 0.20
N PHE A 331 2.14 14.63 0.96
CA PHE A 331 2.06 14.56 2.42
C PHE A 331 0.98 13.56 2.83
N PHE A 332 1.24 12.77 3.87
CA PHE A 332 0.30 11.80 4.42
C PHE A 332 0.02 12.13 5.87
N ILE A 333 -1.25 12.29 6.24
CA ILE A 333 -1.71 12.75 7.55
C ILE A 333 -2.77 11.77 8.09
N GLY A 334 -2.85 11.61 9.41
CA GLY A 334 -3.86 10.78 10.07
C GLY A 334 -3.38 9.37 10.39
N GLY A 335 -3.93 8.35 9.69
CA GLY A 335 -3.67 6.94 9.98
C GLY A 335 -4.22 6.50 11.33
N MET A 336 -3.84 5.30 11.78
CA MET A 336 -4.24 4.77 13.09
C MET A 336 -3.59 5.53 14.26
N ARG A 337 -2.62 6.40 13.97
CA ARG A 337 -2.00 7.27 14.97
C ARG A 337 -2.96 8.37 15.42
N ASN A 338 -3.58 9.07 14.46
CA ASN A 338 -4.46 10.21 14.66
C ASN A 338 -5.68 10.10 13.72
N PRO A 339 -6.59 9.12 13.92
CA PRO A 339 -7.70 8.87 12.99
C PRO A 339 -8.68 10.04 12.90
N GLU A 340 -8.78 10.86 13.93
CA GLU A 340 -9.69 12.02 13.98
C GLU A 340 -9.31 13.13 13.00
N MET A 341 -8.06 13.16 12.53
CA MET A 341 -7.61 14.16 11.57
C MET A 341 -8.39 14.14 10.24
N ILE A 342 -9.01 13.01 9.90
CA ILE A 342 -9.86 12.92 8.70
C ILE A 342 -11.01 13.94 8.69
N LYS A 343 -11.37 14.48 9.86
CA LYS A 343 -12.45 15.44 10.05
C LYS A 343 -12.02 16.91 9.93
N LEU A 344 -10.71 17.17 9.84
CA LEU A 344 -10.19 18.54 9.69
C LEU A 344 -10.74 19.20 8.43
N SER A 345 -10.97 20.50 8.49
CA SER A 345 -11.29 21.32 7.32
C SER A 345 -10.11 21.41 6.34
N ASP A 346 -10.35 21.81 5.11
CA ASP A 346 -9.30 21.99 4.12
C ASP A 346 -8.31 23.08 4.55
N GLU A 347 -8.78 24.12 5.20
CA GLU A 347 -7.96 25.22 5.71
C GLU A 347 -7.02 24.77 6.83
N GLU A 348 -7.51 23.90 7.74
CA GLU A 348 -6.67 23.31 8.79
C GLU A 348 -5.61 22.39 8.19
N ILE A 349 -5.98 21.55 7.21
CA ILE A 349 -5.03 20.67 6.55
C ILE A 349 -3.97 21.47 5.79
N LYS A 350 -4.37 22.52 5.05
CA LYS A 350 -3.42 23.42 4.36
C LYS A 350 -2.44 24.05 5.32
N ARG A 351 -2.92 24.54 6.48
CA ARG A 351 -2.06 25.12 7.50
C ARG A 351 -1.02 24.12 8.00
N HIS A 352 -1.41 22.90 8.40
CA HIS A 352 -0.48 21.85 8.82
C HIS A 352 0.58 21.55 7.75
N VAL A 353 0.17 21.44 6.50
CA VAL A 353 1.07 21.14 5.39
C VAL A 353 2.05 22.28 5.12
N ILE A 354 1.59 23.53 5.17
CA ILE A 354 2.45 24.71 5.00
C ILE A 354 3.45 24.84 6.16
N GLU A 355 3.03 24.60 7.40
CA GLU A 355 3.90 24.57 8.57
C GLU A 355 5.00 23.51 8.42
N ASP A 356 4.66 22.29 7.95
CA ASP A 356 5.62 21.23 7.70
C ASP A 356 6.51 21.52 6.48
N LEU A 357 5.99 22.17 5.45
CA LEU A 357 6.79 22.64 4.32
C LEU A 357 7.92 23.57 4.79
N HIS A 358 7.63 24.52 5.68
CA HIS A 358 8.65 25.42 6.21
C HIS A 358 9.56 24.74 7.22
N SER A 359 8.99 24.02 8.20
CA SER A 359 9.75 23.43 9.30
C SER A 359 10.57 22.22 8.91
N MET A 360 10.02 21.32 8.10
CA MET A 360 10.65 20.05 7.72
C MET A 360 11.36 20.12 6.38
N MET A 361 10.73 20.72 5.36
CA MET A 361 11.30 20.80 4.01
C MET A 361 12.19 22.03 3.82
N LYS A 362 12.30 22.90 4.85
CA LYS A 362 13.21 24.06 4.91
C LYS A 362 12.95 25.12 3.86
N TYR A 363 11.74 25.20 3.33
CA TYR A 363 11.37 26.34 2.51
C TYR A 363 11.31 27.63 3.33
N PRO A 364 11.68 28.80 2.74
CA PRO A 364 11.52 30.08 3.38
C PRO A 364 10.09 30.33 3.85
N ALA A 365 9.92 31.03 4.97
CA ALA A 365 8.61 31.26 5.60
C ALA A 365 7.58 31.99 4.71
N ASN A 366 8.04 32.71 3.68
CA ASN A 366 7.18 33.37 2.69
C ASN A 366 6.86 32.51 1.47
N THR A 367 7.35 31.26 1.40
CA THR A 367 7.02 30.35 0.31
C THR A 367 5.61 29.82 0.49
N GLN A 368 4.77 30.01 -0.53
CA GLN A 368 3.47 29.39 -0.60
C GLN A 368 3.50 28.35 -1.72
N PRO A 369 2.82 27.21 -1.55
CA PRO A 369 2.61 26.27 -2.65
C PRO A 369 1.81 26.93 -3.79
N ASP A 370 2.17 26.62 -5.03
CA ASP A 370 1.41 27.02 -6.22
C ASP A 370 0.16 26.16 -6.37
N GLU A 371 0.25 24.88 -5.93
CA GLU A 371 -0.88 23.95 -5.95
C GLU A 371 -0.97 23.16 -4.65
N ILE A 372 -2.19 22.98 -4.13
CA ILE A 372 -2.52 22.07 -3.03
C ILE A 372 -3.77 21.28 -3.40
N ALA A 373 -3.65 19.97 -3.47
CA ALA A 373 -4.74 19.05 -3.73
C ALA A 373 -4.94 18.09 -2.54
N ILE A 374 -6.14 18.10 -1.95
CA ILE A 374 -6.45 17.32 -0.73
C ILE A 374 -7.34 16.13 -1.10
N TYR A 375 -6.92 14.93 -0.73
CA TYR A 375 -7.63 13.69 -0.96
C TYR A 375 -7.89 12.98 0.38
N ARG A 376 -9.16 12.75 0.70
CA ARG A 376 -9.58 12.10 1.95
C ARG A 376 -10.02 10.67 1.70
N HIS A 377 -9.42 9.74 2.42
CA HIS A 377 -9.77 8.32 2.38
C HIS A 377 -10.16 7.86 3.79
N ALA A 378 -11.45 7.82 4.08
CA ALA A 378 -11.95 7.36 5.37
C ALA A 378 -11.63 5.87 5.63
N ARG A 379 -11.41 5.09 4.58
CA ARG A 379 -11.10 3.67 4.60
C ARG A 379 -9.95 3.37 3.64
N ALA A 380 -8.76 3.92 3.92
CA ALA A 380 -7.62 3.83 3.01
C ALA A 380 -6.96 2.44 3.07
N ILE A 381 -6.48 2.02 4.23
CA ILE A 381 -5.59 0.87 4.35
C ILE A 381 -6.12 -0.12 5.40
N PRO A 382 -6.41 -1.38 5.01
CA PRO A 382 -6.88 -2.40 5.95
C PRO A 382 -5.80 -2.74 6.98
N GLN A 383 -6.21 -2.93 8.22
CA GLN A 383 -5.34 -3.21 9.36
C GLN A 383 -5.37 -4.70 9.70
N TYR A 384 -4.26 -5.40 9.46
CA TYR A 384 -4.14 -6.81 9.72
C TYR A 384 -3.81 -7.08 11.20
N GLU A 385 -4.77 -6.75 12.07
CA GLU A 385 -4.72 -6.95 13.52
C GLU A 385 -4.96 -8.43 13.91
N SER A 386 -5.08 -8.71 15.20
CA SER A 386 -5.28 -10.06 15.75
C SER A 386 -6.49 -10.81 15.20
N SER A 387 -7.55 -10.09 14.78
CA SER A 387 -8.73 -10.67 14.12
C SER A 387 -8.44 -11.29 12.74
N THR A 388 -7.27 -11.03 12.16
CA THR A 388 -6.92 -11.49 10.79
C THR A 388 -7.02 -13.00 10.63
N GLY A 389 -6.60 -13.78 11.62
CA GLY A 389 -6.70 -15.24 11.55
C GLY A 389 -8.15 -15.74 11.49
N ALA A 390 -9.06 -15.16 12.28
CA ALA A 390 -10.48 -15.49 12.23
C ALA A 390 -11.10 -15.11 10.88
N ARG A 391 -10.81 -13.90 10.39
CA ARG A 391 -11.24 -13.43 9.09
C ARG A 391 -10.85 -14.37 7.96
N LEU A 392 -9.58 -14.78 7.89
CA LEU A 392 -9.07 -15.68 6.85
C LEU A 392 -9.78 -17.04 6.89
N ARG A 393 -9.95 -17.63 8.09
CA ARG A 393 -10.72 -18.87 8.24
C ARG A 393 -12.16 -18.75 7.78
N SER A 394 -12.83 -17.63 8.07
CA SER A 394 -14.20 -17.38 7.62
C SER A 394 -14.30 -17.25 6.10
N ILE A 395 -13.33 -16.60 5.47
CA ILE A 395 -13.26 -16.52 4.00
C ILE A 395 -13.07 -17.91 3.41
N ASP A 396 -12.14 -18.71 3.93
CA ASP A 396 -11.86 -20.05 3.42
C ASP A 396 -13.08 -20.97 3.60
N LEU A 397 -13.78 -20.87 4.73
CA LEU A 397 -15.04 -21.58 4.98
C LEU A 397 -16.12 -21.24 3.94
N LEU A 398 -16.30 -19.93 3.65
CA LEU A 398 -17.27 -19.49 2.65
C LEU A 398 -16.92 -19.98 1.25
N GLN A 399 -15.65 -19.89 0.84
CA GLN A 399 -15.21 -20.36 -0.46
C GLN A 399 -15.32 -21.88 -0.61
N HIS A 400 -15.16 -22.62 0.50
CA HIS A 400 -15.41 -24.06 0.49
C HIS A 400 -16.91 -24.39 0.40
N LYS A 401 -17.74 -23.66 1.16
CA LYS A 401 -19.21 -23.85 1.17
C LYS A 401 -19.88 -23.46 -0.15
N TYR A 402 -19.33 -22.48 -0.86
CA TYR A 402 -19.88 -21.95 -2.12
C TYR A 402 -18.84 -22.03 -3.23
N PRO A 403 -18.68 -23.22 -3.87
CA PRO A 403 -17.71 -23.40 -4.97
C PRO A 403 -17.95 -22.39 -6.10
N GLY A 404 -16.88 -21.72 -6.53
CA GLY A 404 -16.96 -20.65 -7.53
C GLY A 404 -17.01 -19.23 -6.93
N LEU A 405 -17.23 -19.08 -5.60
CA LEU A 405 -17.06 -17.81 -4.92
C LEU A 405 -15.58 -17.61 -4.55
N VAL A 406 -15.02 -16.47 -4.92
CA VAL A 406 -13.67 -16.05 -4.52
C VAL A 406 -13.75 -14.68 -3.87
N ILE A 407 -13.35 -14.60 -2.60
CA ILE A 407 -13.26 -13.34 -1.84
C ILE A 407 -11.80 -12.89 -1.88
N ALA A 408 -11.50 -11.95 -2.77
CA ALA A 408 -10.18 -11.37 -3.02
C ALA A 408 -10.14 -9.89 -2.59
N GLY A 409 -9.13 -9.16 -3.01
CA GLY A 409 -8.94 -7.76 -2.66
C GLY A 409 -7.97 -7.57 -1.49
N ASN A 410 -7.84 -6.33 -1.03
CA ASN A 410 -6.86 -5.94 0.00
C ASN A 410 -7.21 -6.40 1.43
N LEU A 411 -8.33 -7.07 1.61
CA LEU A 411 -8.73 -7.64 2.91
C LEU A 411 -7.92 -8.90 3.28
N ARG A 412 -7.12 -9.43 2.33
CA ARG A 412 -6.20 -10.56 2.48
C ARG A 412 -4.99 -10.42 1.55
N ASP A 413 -3.93 -11.19 1.81
CA ASP A 413 -2.76 -11.39 0.93
C ASP A 413 -1.91 -10.13 0.66
N GLY A 414 -1.94 -9.15 1.56
CA GLY A 414 -1.16 -7.91 1.47
C GLY A 414 -1.94 -6.73 0.89
N ILE A 415 -1.34 -5.55 0.95
CA ILE A 415 -1.98 -4.28 0.59
C ILE A 415 -1.32 -3.57 -0.60
N GLY A 416 -0.08 -3.94 -0.92
CA GLY A 416 0.68 -3.28 -1.98
C GLY A 416 0.20 -3.65 -3.38
N MET A 417 0.43 -2.80 -4.37
CA MET A 417 0.07 -3.07 -5.77
C MET A 417 0.65 -4.40 -6.27
N GLY A 418 1.93 -4.69 -5.96
CA GLY A 418 2.54 -5.97 -6.31
C GLY A 418 1.80 -7.18 -5.70
N ASP A 419 1.30 -7.04 -4.46
CA ASP A 419 0.52 -8.10 -3.81
C ASP A 419 -0.83 -8.29 -4.50
N ARG A 420 -1.48 -7.20 -4.93
CA ARG A 420 -2.75 -7.25 -5.67
C ARG A 420 -2.59 -7.89 -7.04
N ILE A 421 -1.51 -7.55 -7.77
CA ILE A 421 -1.19 -8.15 -9.06
C ILE A 421 -0.93 -9.65 -8.89
N LYS A 422 -0.11 -10.05 -7.89
CA LYS A 422 0.17 -11.46 -7.60
C LYS A 422 -1.12 -12.22 -7.28
N GLN A 423 -1.97 -11.68 -6.38
CA GLN A 423 -3.25 -12.29 -6.03
C GLN A 423 -4.14 -12.49 -7.27
N ALA A 424 -4.20 -11.49 -8.16
CA ALA A 424 -5.00 -11.59 -9.39
C ALA A 424 -4.53 -12.74 -10.30
N TYR A 425 -3.21 -12.93 -10.44
CA TYR A 425 -2.64 -14.05 -11.17
C TYR A 425 -2.98 -15.40 -10.52
N ASP A 426 -2.87 -15.49 -9.17
CA ASP A 426 -3.19 -16.72 -8.44
C ASP A 426 -4.66 -17.08 -8.56
N VAL A 427 -5.56 -16.11 -8.40
CA VAL A 427 -7.00 -16.29 -8.61
C VAL A 427 -7.28 -16.73 -10.04
N ALA A 428 -6.73 -16.06 -11.04
CA ALA A 428 -6.94 -16.43 -12.44
C ALA A 428 -6.36 -17.82 -12.78
N ALA A 429 -5.35 -18.30 -12.07
CA ALA A 429 -4.80 -19.64 -12.25
C ALA A 429 -5.70 -20.71 -11.64
N SER A 430 -6.36 -20.44 -10.52
CA SER A 430 -7.25 -21.37 -9.81
C SER A 430 -8.67 -21.45 -10.39
N MET A 431 -9.06 -20.52 -11.25
CA MET A 431 -10.35 -20.47 -11.91
C MET A 431 -10.38 -21.32 -13.19
#